data_6ee524ffaaf1ec82a04818489e0e401a
#
_entry.id   6ee524ffaaf1ec82a04818489e0e401a
#
_cell.length_a   1.000
_cell.length_b   1.000
_cell.length_c   1.000
_cell.angle_alpha   90.00
_cell.angle_beta   90.00
_cell.angle_gamma   90.00
#
_symmetry.space_group_name_H-M   'P 1'
#
loop_
_entity.id
_entity.type
_entity.pdbx_description
1 polymer ?
#
loop_
_entity_poly.entity_id
_entity_poly.type
_entity_poly.pdbx_seq_one_letter_code
_entity_poly.pdbx_strand_id
1 'polypeptide(L)'
;MKLIIFGAAGRTGRHLVEQSLAQGHSVTALVRTPDKLAPHHKQLTVIQGDIRDPEKVSLAVTGAEAVISVLGPTDNHGEFVVSQGVNHILQAMSQHNVRRLLVSIGAGVRDPNDRPTAVHAFFGVLVKLLSRSVYEDMARVDRVVRASDVDWTIVRVPRLTDAPKTGKIRRGYVDKKLGTQLSRGDLAEFMLSQVADPTYVRKAPAISN
;
A
#
# COMPACT_ATOMS: atom_id res chain seq x y z
N MET A 1 -11.72 11.92 8.24
CA MET A 1 -12.04 11.28 6.95
C MET A 1 -12.42 9.82 7.19
N LYS A 2 -13.18 9.24 6.26
CA LYS A 2 -13.52 7.82 6.25
C LYS A 2 -12.53 7.08 5.36
N LEU A 3 -11.65 6.28 5.95
CA LEU A 3 -10.59 5.56 5.26
C LEU A 3 -10.91 4.07 5.19
N ILE A 4 -10.68 3.43 4.06
CA ILE A 4 -10.63 1.97 3.96
C ILE A 4 -9.17 1.52 3.88
N ILE A 5 -8.78 0.53 4.68
CA ILE A 5 -7.43 -0.03 4.71
C ILE A 5 -7.49 -1.51 4.34
N PHE A 6 -6.94 -1.85 3.17
CA PHE A 6 -6.69 -3.23 2.75
C PHE A 6 -5.31 -3.68 3.23
N GLY A 7 -5.24 -4.88 3.78
CA GLY A 7 -4.03 -5.37 4.44
C GLY A 7 -3.88 -4.90 5.90
N ALA A 8 -4.97 -4.43 6.52
CA ALA A 8 -5.03 -3.86 7.87
C ALA A 8 -4.46 -4.78 8.96
N ALA A 9 -4.69 -6.09 8.89
CA ALA A 9 -4.17 -7.06 9.85
C ALA A 9 -2.67 -7.39 9.68
N GLY A 10 -2.05 -6.92 8.60
CA GLY A 10 -0.62 -7.06 8.36
C GLY A 10 0.24 -6.13 9.23
N ARG A 11 1.57 -6.38 9.25
CA ARG A 11 2.50 -5.59 10.09
C ARG A 11 2.44 -4.08 9.81
N THR A 12 2.41 -3.65 8.54
CA THR A 12 2.23 -2.24 8.18
C THR A 12 0.81 -1.75 8.40
N GLY A 13 -0.17 -2.61 8.09
CA GLY A 13 -1.59 -2.26 8.21
C GLY A 13 -2.00 -1.91 9.65
N ARG A 14 -1.45 -2.59 10.64
CA ARG A 14 -1.70 -2.27 12.06
C ARG A 14 -1.24 -0.87 12.43
N HIS A 15 -0.05 -0.44 11.97
CA HIS A 15 0.42 0.94 12.15
C HIS A 15 -0.48 1.95 11.46
N LEU A 16 -0.98 1.63 10.25
CA LEU A 16 -1.93 2.48 9.54
C LEU A 16 -3.23 2.64 10.31
N VAL A 17 -3.82 1.54 10.80
CA VAL A 17 -5.05 1.58 11.59
C VAL A 17 -4.85 2.42 12.85
N GLU A 18 -3.81 2.12 13.64
CA GLU A 18 -3.48 2.82 14.87
C GLU A 18 -3.30 4.33 14.64
N GLN A 19 -2.46 4.71 13.68
CA GLN A 19 -2.18 6.11 13.38
C GLN A 19 -3.40 6.83 12.80
N SER A 20 -4.22 6.17 11.97
CA SER A 20 -5.46 6.73 11.44
C SER A 20 -6.45 7.06 12.57
N LEU A 21 -6.65 6.12 13.49
CA LEU A 21 -7.55 6.30 14.63
C LEU A 21 -7.05 7.40 15.57
N ALA A 22 -5.72 7.45 15.82
CA ALA A 22 -5.10 8.49 16.64
C ALA A 22 -5.25 9.90 16.02
N GLN A 23 -5.36 9.99 14.68
CA GLN A 23 -5.63 11.24 13.96
C GLN A 23 -7.14 11.54 13.83
N GLY A 24 -8.02 10.75 14.45
CA GLY A 24 -9.46 10.98 14.45
C GLY A 24 -10.17 10.54 13.17
N HIS A 25 -9.55 9.74 12.31
CA HIS A 25 -10.20 9.16 11.14
C HIS A 25 -11.13 8.01 11.53
N SER A 26 -12.22 7.82 10.77
CA SER A 26 -12.99 6.59 10.80
C SER A 26 -12.34 5.59 9.84
N VAL A 27 -12.11 4.37 10.31
CA VAL A 27 -11.41 3.34 9.54
C VAL A 27 -12.33 2.16 9.30
N THR A 28 -12.44 1.73 8.05
CA THR A 28 -12.98 0.42 7.67
C THR A 28 -11.80 -0.49 7.29
N ALA A 29 -11.82 -1.73 7.74
CA ALA A 29 -10.79 -2.72 7.46
C ALA A 29 -11.42 -4.01 6.94
N LEU A 30 -11.03 -4.45 5.72
CA LEU A 30 -11.38 -5.79 5.23
C LEU A 30 -10.28 -6.76 5.64
N VAL A 31 -10.63 -7.79 6.42
CA VAL A 31 -9.68 -8.77 6.95
C VAL A 31 -10.23 -10.19 6.90
N ARG A 32 -9.38 -11.18 6.62
CA ARG A 32 -9.77 -12.59 6.62
C ARG A 32 -10.06 -13.12 8.02
N THR A 33 -9.31 -12.64 9.00
CA THR A 33 -9.37 -13.07 10.40
C THR A 33 -9.48 -11.83 11.29
N PRO A 34 -10.69 -11.44 11.72
CA PRO A 34 -10.92 -10.24 12.53
C PRO A 34 -10.08 -10.18 13.81
N ASP A 35 -9.91 -11.30 14.49
CA ASP A 35 -9.16 -11.38 15.76
C ASP A 35 -7.67 -10.97 15.64
N LYS A 36 -7.13 -10.93 14.41
CA LYS A 36 -5.78 -10.43 14.16
C LYS A 36 -5.68 -8.91 14.17
N LEU A 37 -6.80 -8.21 14.19
CA LEU A 37 -6.87 -6.76 14.22
C LEU A 37 -7.42 -6.31 15.58
N ALA A 38 -6.54 -6.08 16.55
CA ALA A 38 -6.88 -5.50 17.85
C ALA A 38 -6.51 -4.00 17.87
N PRO A 39 -7.15 -3.18 18.68
CA PRO A 39 -8.26 -3.41 19.59
C PRO A 39 -9.60 -2.91 19.02
N HIS A 40 -10.72 -3.21 19.72
CA HIS A 40 -12.02 -2.58 19.44
C HIS A 40 -11.93 -1.06 19.66
N HIS A 41 -12.24 -0.30 18.62
CA HIS A 41 -12.30 1.16 18.68
C HIS A 41 -13.60 1.66 18.04
N LYS A 42 -14.25 2.66 18.63
CA LYS A 42 -15.55 3.19 18.15
C LYS A 42 -15.55 3.69 16.70
N GLN A 43 -14.38 4.09 16.20
CA GLN A 43 -14.19 4.56 14.82
C GLN A 43 -13.57 3.48 13.90
N LEU A 44 -13.47 2.23 14.36
CA LEU A 44 -12.98 1.10 13.56
C LEU A 44 -14.13 0.15 13.22
N THR A 45 -14.41 -0.01 11.95
CA THR A 45 -15.34 -1.01 11.41
C THR A 45 -14.52 -2.14 10.79
N VAL A 46 -14.73 -3.36 11.26
CA VAL A 46 -14.05 -4.55 10.72
C VAL A 46 -15.03 -5.37 9.92
N ILE A 47 -14.72 -5.60 8.65
CA ILE A 47 -15.49 -6.45 7.75
C ILE A 47 -14.68 -7.74 7.54
N GLN A 48 -15.29 -8.88 7.85
CA GLN A 48 -14.68 -10.17 7.53
C GLN A 48 -14.87 -10.49 6.06
N GLY A 49 -13.75 -10.73 5.35
CA GLY A 49 -13.76 -11.09 3.94
C GLY A 49 -12.36 -11.25 3.35
N ASP A 50 -12.31 -11.76 2.15
CA ASP A 50 -11.07 -11.92 1.38
C ASP A 50 -11.02 -10.87 0.26
N ILE A 51 -9.84 -10.40 -0.09
CA ILE A 51 -9.63 -9.46 -1.20
C ILE A 51 -10.00 -10.05 -2.57
N ARG A 52 -10.07 -11.38 -2.65
CA ARG A 52 -10.52 -12.12 -3.83
C ARG A 52 -12.04 -12.11 -4.03
N ASP A 53 -12.80 -11.68 -3.02
CA ASP A 53 -14.24 -11.56 -3.06
C ASP A 53 -14.63 -10.11 -3.44
N PRO A 54 -15.06 -9.85 -4.70
CA PRO A 54 -15.36 -8.50 -5.17
C PRO A 54 -16.57 -7.87 -4.44
N GLU A 55 -17.53 -8.67 -3.95
CA GLU A 55 -18.69 -8.16 -3.21
C GLU A 55 -18.26 -7.63 -1.84
N LYS A 56 -17.38 -8.37 -1.13
CA LYS A 56 -16.82 -7.92 0.15
C LYS A 56 -15.94 -6.69 -0.01
N VAL A 57 -15.18 -6.61 -1.12
CA VAL A 57 -14.38 -5.42 -1.44
C VAL A 57 -15.29 -4.24 -1.72
N SER A 58 -16.34 -4.39 -2.52
CA SER A 58 -17.31 -3.34 -2.81
C SER A 58 -18.00 -2.84 -1.53
N LEU A 59 -18.48 -3.77 -0.70
CA LEU A 59 -19.05 -3.42 0.60
C LEU A 59 -18.07 -2.59 1.46
N ALA A 60 -16.81 -2.97 1.50
CA ALA A 60 -15.80 -2.30 2.31
C ALA A 60 -15.48 -0.87 1.80
N VAL A 61 -15.55 -0.63 0.49
CA VAL A 61 -15.28 0.68 -0.13
C VAL A 61 -16.47 1.63 0.00
N THR A 62 -17.68 1.11 0.30
CA THR A 62 -18.89 1.93 0.40
C THR A 62 -18.73 3.09 1.38
N GLY A 63 -18.94 4.32 0.90
CA GLY A 63 -18.88 5.54 1.70
C GLY A 63 -17.46 5.95 2.15
N ALA A 64 -16.41 5.32 1.63
CA ALA A 64 -15.04 5.76 1.88
C ALA A 64 -14.71 7.05 1.12
N GLU A 65 -13.83 7.87 1.70
CA GLU A 65 -13.28 9.06 1.04
C GLU A 65 -11.90 8.78 0.41
N ALA A 66 -11.18 7.80 0.97
CA ALA A 66 -9.90 7.36 0.42
C ALA A 66 -9.64 5.88 0.73
N VAL A 67 -8.88 5.25 -0.15
CA VAL A 67 -8.46 3.85 -0.07
C VAL A 67 -6.95 3.78 0.15
N ILE A 68 -6.52 2.97 1.13
CA ILE A 68 -5.11 2.66 1.37
C ILE A 68 -4.92 1.15 1.25
N SER A 69 -4.03 0.72 0.36
CA SER A 69 -3.69 -0.69 0.16
C SER A 69 -2.22 -0.93 0.53
N VAL A 70 -2.02 -1.75 1.55
CA VAL A 70 -0.72 -2.30 1.96
C VAL A 70 -0.75 -3.82 1.85
N LEU A 71 -1.44 -4.33 0.85
CA LEU A 71 -1.45 -5.73 0.52
C LEU A 71 -0.04 -6.18 0.13
N GLY A 72 0.40 -7.27 0.73
CA GLY A 72 1.64 -7.93 0.39
C GLY A 72 1.38 -9.36 -0.06
N PRO A 73 2.33 -9.97 -0.76
CA PRO A 73 2.22 -11.37 -1.15
C PRO A 73 2.13 -12.23 0.12
N THR A 74 1.22 -13.20 0.12
CA THR A 74 1.05 -14.16 1.21
C THR A 74 1.92 -15.40 1.02
N ASP A 75 2.31 -15.67 -0.22
CA ASP A 75 3.15 -16.80 -0.62
C ASP A 75 3.79 -16.56 -2.00
N ASN A 76 4.63 -17.51 -2.44
CA ASN A 76 5.29 -17.48 -3.75
C ASN A 76 4.58 -18.38 -4.79
N HIS A 77 3.33 -18.76 -4.57
CA HIS A 77 2.62 -19.76 -5.41
C HIS A 77 2.03 -19.21 -6.73
N GLY A 78 2.33 -17.96 -7.10
CA GLY A 78 2.02 -17.43 -8.43
C GLY A 78 0.56 -17.06 -8.68
N GLU A 79 -0.28 -16.99 -7.66
CA GLU A 79 -1.72 -16.68 -7.82
C GLU A 79 -2.02 -15.20 -8.09
N PHE A 80 -1.01 -14.33 -8.11
CA PHE A 80 -1.16 -12.88 -8.36
C PHE A 80 -2.28 -12.21 -7.54
N VAL A 81 -2.44 -12.63 -6.29
CA VAL A 81 -3.55 -12.25 -5.40
C VAL A 81 -3.59 -10.75 -5.17
N VAL A 82 -2.42 -10.09 -5.10
CA VAL A 82 -2.37 -8.65 -4.81
C VAL A 82 -2.89 -7.85 -6.00
N SER A 83 -2.46 -8.15 -7.22
CA SER A 83 -2.94 -7.43 -8.42
C SER A 83 -4.40 -7.72 -8.73
N GLN A 84 -4.89 -8.94 -8.48
CA GLN A 84 -6.32 -9.25 -8.58
C GLN A 84 -7.12 -8.43 -7.55
N GLY A 85 -6.66 -8.41 -6.30
CA GLY A 85 -7.30 -7.62 -5.25
C GLY A 85 -7.31 -6.12 -5.56
N VAL A 86 -6.24 -5.58 -6.12
CA VAL A 86 -6.19 -4.17 -6.54
C VAL A 86 -7.16 -3.90 -7.69
N ASN A 87 -7.37 -4.84 -8.61
CA ASN A 87 -8.42 -4.71 -9.63
C ASN A 87 -9.82 -4.63 -9.01
N HIS A 88 -10.15 -5.49 -8.04
CA HIS A 88 -11.43 -5.42 -7.32
C HIS A 88 -11.57 -4.08 -6.57
N ILE A 89 -10.50 -3.58 -5.95
CA ILE A 89 -10.49 -2.26 -5.30
C ILE A 89 -10.80 -1.16 -6.32
N LEU A 90 -10.14 -1.13 -7.47
CA LEU A 90 -10.38 -0.12 -8.51
C LEU A 90 -11.79 -0.17 -9.07
N GLN A 91 -12.35 -1.37 -9.27
CA GLN A 91 -13.75 -1.55 -9.67
C GLN A 91 -14.72 -1.01 -8.61
N ALA A 92 -14.51 -1.37 -7.34
CA ALA A 92 -15.32 -0.87 -6.24
C ALA A 92 -15.22 0.66 -6.09
N MET A 93 -14.02 1.23 -6.22
CA MET A 93 -13.82 2.68 -6.20
C MET A 93 -14.61 3.39 -7.31
N SER A 94 -14.62 2.82 -8.52
CA SER A 94 -15.42 3.34 -9.64
C SER A 94 -16.92 3.28 -9.32
N GLN A 95 -17.41 2.15 -8.80
CA GLN A 95 -18.83 1.95 -8.44
C GLN A 95 -19.30 2.94 -7.36
N HIS A 96 -18.43 3.26 -6.40
CA HIS A 96 -18.77 4.12 -5.24
C HIS A 96 -18.27 5.56 -5.37
N ASN A 97 -17.75 5.96 -6.56
CA ASN A 97 -17.21 7.30 -6.82
C ASN A 97 -16.08 7.71 -5.86
N VAL A 98 -15.28 6.76 -5.38
CA VAL A 98 -14.11 7.02 -4.56
C VAL A 98 -12.90 7.25 -5.47
N ARG A 99 -12.23 8.39 -5.31
CA ARG A 99 -11.15 8.75 -6.23
C ARG A 99 -9.74 8.58 -5.66
N ARG A 100 -9.54 8.76 -4.37
CA ARG A 100 -8.20 8.76 -3.76
C ARG A 100 -7.73 7.35 -3.42
N LEU A 101 -6.61 6.91 -4.04
CA LEU A 101 -5.98 5.61 -3.83
C LEU A 101 -4.50 5.76 -3.46
N LEU A 102 -4.09 5.13 -2.37
CA LEU A 102 -2.68 4.96 -2.00
C LEU A 102 -2.34 3.47 -1.99
N VAL A 103 -1.31 3.07 -2.73
CA VAL A 103 -0.86 1.68 -2.81
C VAL A 103 0.61 1.60 -2.50
N SER A 104 1.04 0.66 -1.66
CA SER A 104 2.45 0.36 -1.47
C SER A 104 2.91 -0.83 -2.31
N ILE A 105 4.05 -0.69 -2.98
CA ILE A 105 4.73 -1.77 -3.72
C ILE A 105 6.23 -1.77 -3.42
N GLY A 106 6.92 -2.85 -3.77
CA GLY A 106 8.37 -2.91 -3.63
C GLY A 106 9.11 -1.94 -4.58
N ALA A 107 10.14 -1.26 -4.09
CA ALA A 107 10.97 -0.32 -4.87
C ALA A 107 11.76 -1.01 -6.01
N GLY A 108 11.74 -2.35 -6.08
CA GLY A 108 12.28 -3.10 -7.22
C GLY A 108 11.49 -2.90 -8.53
N VAL A 109 10.22 -2.50 -8.45
CA VAL A 109 9.45 -2.07 -9.63
C VAL A 109 9.91 -0.67 -10.00
N ARG A 110 10.46 -0.52 -11.22
CA ARG A 110 11.10 0.72 -11.68
C ARG A 110 10.09 1.78 -12.12
N ASP A 111 10.46 3.03 -11.90
CA ASP A 111 9.79 4.21 -12.45
C ASP A 111 10.68 4.88 -13.51
N PRO A 112 10.14 5.49 -14.56
CA PRO A 112 10.94 6.19 -15.59
C PRO A 112 11.85 7.29 -15.03
N ASN A 113 11.53 7.86 -13.88
CA ASN A 113 12.31 8.90 -13.22
C ASN A 113 13.44 8.36 -12.32
N ASP A 114 13.56 7.04 -12.19
CA ASP A 114 14.62 6.44 -11.38
C ASP A 114 16.00 6.59 -12.01
N ARG A 115 17.00 6.85 -11.16
CA ARG A 115 18.43 6.87 -11.50
C ARG A 115 19.19 5.93 -10.55
N PRO A 116 18.95 4.61 -10.65
CA PRO A 116 19.49 3.65 -9.70
C PRO A 116 21.01 3.59 -9.77
N THR A 117 21.65 3.43 -8.61
CA THR A 117 23.08 3.06 -8.54
C THR A 117 23.25 1.59 -8.89
N ALA A 118 24.51 1.17 -9.13
CA ALA A 118 24.84 -0.25 -9.37
C ALA A 118 24.32 -1.16 -8.22
N VAL A 119 24.37 -0.68 -6.98
CA VAL A 119 23.85 -1.39 -5.80
C VAL A 119 22.34 -1.60 -5.91
N HIS A 120 21.57 -0.55 -6.20
CA HIS A 120 20.11 -0.66 -6.38
C HIS A 120 19.75 -1.59 -7.55
N ALA A 121 20.52 -1.52 -8.66
CA ALA A 121 20.32 -2.38 -9.82
C ALA A 121 20.58 -3.85 -9.47
N PHE A 122 21.65 -4.14 -8.73
CA PHE A 122 21.99 -5.49 -8.27
C PHE A 122 20.90 -6.08 -7.37
N PHE A 123 20.46 -5.34 -6.34
CA PHE A 123 19.38 -5.81 -5.47
C PHE A 123 18.05 -5.98 -6.24
N GLY A 124 17.73 -5.12 -7.19
CA GLY A 124 16.56 -5.27 -8.04
C GLY A 124 16.58 -6.56 -8.87
N VAL A 125 17.73 -6.92 -9.44
CA VAL A 125 17.91 -8.19 -10.16
C VAL A 125 17.80 -9.37 -9.20
N LEU A 126 18.43 -9.31 -8.02
CA LEU A 126 18.38 -10.37 -7.03
C LEU A 126 16.94 -10.66 -6.55
N VAL A 127 16.18 -9.63 -6.24
CA VAL A 127 14.74 -9.77 -5.87
C VAL A 127 13.94 -10.39 -7.00
N LYS A 128 14.17 -9.95 -8.24
CA LYS A 128 13.50 -10.51 -9.43
C LYS A 128 13.81 -11.99 -9.65
N LEU A 129 15.03 -12.43 -9.34
CA LEU A 129 15.42 -13.83 -9.50
C LEU A 129 14.90 -14.70 -8.36
N LEU A 130 15.00 -14.24 -7.10
CA LEU A 130 14.64 -15.02 -5.92
C LEU A 130 13.13 -15.04 -5.63
N SER A 131 12.37 -14.03 -6.11
CA SER A 131 10.96 -13.86 -5.84
C SER A 131 10.21 -13.40 -7.08
N ARG A 132 10.38 -14.14 -8.18
CA ARG A 132 9.87 -13.74 -9.50
C ARG A 132 8.37 -13.50 -9.51
N SER A 133 7.56 -14.39 -8.91
CA SER A 133 6.11 -14.27 -8.83
C SER A 133 5.68 -13.02 -8.06
N VAL A 134 6.36 -12.72 -6.95
CA VAL A 134 6.11 -11.50 -6.16
C VAL A 134 6.42 -10.24 -6.97
N TYR A 135 7.57 -10.23 -7.66
CA TYR A 135 7.95 -9.11 -8.53
C TYR A 135 6.93 -8.89 -9.66
N GLU A 136 6.52 -9.97 -10.33
CA GLU A 136 5.55 -9.91 -11.42
C GLU A 136 4.18 -9.41 -10.93
N ASP A 137 3.74 -9.83 -9.74
CA ASP A 137 2.49 -9.36 -9.14
C ASP A 137 2.56 -7.85 -8.83
N MET A 138 3.65 -7.39 -8.20
CA MET A 138 3.85 -5.97 -7.93
C MET A 138 3.95 -5.13 -9.22
N ALA A 139 4.57 -5.65 -10.27
CA ALA A 139 4.63 -4.98 -11.58
C ALA A 139 3.24 -4.91 -12.25
N ARG A 140 2.36 -5.91 -12.01
CA ARG A 140 0.95 -5.86 -12.45
C ARG A 140 0.17 -4.82 -11.67
N VAL A 141 0.37 -4.73 -10.34
CA VAL A 141 -0.23 -3.66 -9.52
C VAL A 141 0.14 -2.28 -10.07
N ASP A 142 1.43 -2.03 -10.31
CA ASP A 142 1.89 -0.76 -10.87
C ASP A 142 1.19 -0.43 -12.19
N ARG A 143 1.10 -1.42 -13.09
CA ARG A 143 0.47 -1.24 -14.41
C ARG A 143 -1.03 -0.91 -14.30
N VAL A 144 -1.79 -1.69 -13.53
CA VAL A 144 -3.26 -1.49 -13.45
C VAL A 144 -3.62 -0.20 -12.73
N VAL A 145 -2.84 0.18 -11.70
CA VAL A 145 -3.05 1.44 -10.99
C VAL A 145 -2.73 2.64 -11.89
N ARG A 146 -1.63 2.61 -12.63
CA ARG A 146 -1.28 3.69 -13.57
C ARG A 146 -2.27 3.85 -14.72
N ALA A 147 -2.90 2.76 -15.16
CA ALA A 147 -3.92 2.77 -16.21
C ALA A 147 -5.29 3.26 -15.72
N SER A 148 -5.50 3.39 -14.42
CA SER A 148 -6.78 3.80 -13.84
C SER A 148 -6.96 5.33 -13.84
N ASP A 149 -8.23 5.77 -13.76
CA ASP A 149 -8.60 7.18 -13.71
C ASP A 149 -8.67 7.77 -12.29
N VAL A 150 -8.34 6.98 -11.27
CA VAL A 150 -8.36 7.46 -9.89
C VAL A 150 -7.16 8.36 -9.58
N ASP A 151 -7.25 9.10 -8.48
CA ASP A 151 -6.17 9.95 -7.98
C ASP A 151 -5.21 9.11 -7.15
N TRP A 152 -4.42 8.29 -7.84
CA TRP A 152 -3.54 7.31 -7.22
C TRP A 152 -2.20 7.90 -6.77
N THR A 153 -1.61 7.31 -5.73
CA THR A 153 -0.19 7.43 -5.37
C THR A 153 0.37 6.03 -5.13
N ILE A 154 1.40 5.65 -5.87
CA ILE A 154 2.13 4.40 -5.65
C ILE A 154 3.34 4.69 -4.78
N VAL A 155 3.33 4.22 -3.54
CA VAL A 155 4.46 4.37 -2.61
C VAL A 155 5.40 3.18 -2.77
N ARG A 156 6.58 3.43 -3.32
CA ARG A 156 7.58 2.38 -3.57
C ARG A 156 8.53 2.27 -2.38
N VAL A 157 8.60 1.09 -1.79
CA VAL A 157 9.29 0.86 -0.52
C VAL A 157 10.47 -0.10 -0.68
N PRO A 158 11.63 0.17 -0.02
CA PRO A 158 12.73 -0.78 0.11
C PRO A 158 12.38 -1.87 1.12
N ARG A 159 13.38 -2.53 1.69
CA ARG A 159 13.16 -3.49 2.78
C ARG A 159 12.47 -2.84 3.97
N LEU A 160 11.29 -3.35 4.33
CA LEU A 160 10.54 -2.88 5.51
C LEU A 160 11.09 -3.53 6.79
N THR A 161 11.22 -2.72 7.85
CA THR A 161 11.69 -3.13 9.18
C THR A 161 10.64 -2.88 10.26
N ASP A 162 10.76 -3.57 11.39
CA ASP A 162 9.96 -3.35 12.59
C ASP A 162 10.67 -2.41 13.59
N ALA A 163 11.70 -1.68 13.13
CA ALA A 163 12.35 -0.64 13.91
C ALA A 163 11.36 0.47 14.29
N PRO A 164 11.58 1.16 15.41
CA PRO A 164 10.76 2.30 15.80
C PRO A 164 10.67 3.36 14.70
N LYS A 165 9.53 4.05 14.66
CA LYS A 165 9.32 5.19 13.78
C LYS A 165 10.35 6.28 14.04
N THR A 166 10.98 6.79 13.00
CA THR A 166 12.01 7.82 13.09
C THR A 166 11.48 9.23 12.83
N GLY A 167 10.37 9.35 12.09
CA GLY A 167 9.84 10.63 11.59
C GLY A 167 10.72 11.27 10.49
N LYS A 168 11.83 10.64 10.13
CA LYS A 168 12.78 11.15 9.14
C LYS A 168 12.69 10.31 7.87
N ILE A 169 11.90 10.77 6.90
CA ILE A 169 11.64 10.05 5.64
C ILE A 169 12.31 10.80 4.49
N ARG A 170 13.21 10.13 3.79
CA ARG A 170 13.68 10.54 2.47
C ARG A 170 12.63 10.14 1.45
N ARG A 171 12.30 11.04 0.53
CA ARG A 171 11.25 10.87 -0.48
C ARG A 171 11.71 11.38 -1.83
N GLY A 172 11.33 10.71 -2.90
CA GLY A 172 11.69 11.06 -4.28
C GLY A 172 11.61 9.86 -5.21
N TYR A 173 12.61 9.68 -6.03
CA TYR A 173 12.78 8.52 -6.90
C TYR A 173 14.03 7.75 -6.48
N VAL A 174 14.17 6.51 -6.96
CA VAL A 174 15.35 5.68 -6.62
C VAL A 174 16.62 6.34 -7.20
N ASP A 175 17.48 6.82 -6.31
CA ASP A 175 18.76 7.45 -6.64
C ASP A 175 19.82 7.12 -5.56
N LYS A 176 21.00 7.73 -5.65
CA LYS A 176 22.08 7.55 -4.68
C LYS A 176 21.75 8.01 -3.24
N LYS A 177 20.69 8.79 -3.06
CA LYS A 177 20.29 9.34 -1.74
C LYS A 177 19.26 8.45 -1.06
N LEU A 178 18.58 7.56 -1.80
CA LEU A 178 17.58 6.68 -1.24
C LEU A 178 18.24 5.57 -0.43
N GLY A 179 17.77 5.35 0.79
CA GLY A 179 18.22 4.26 1.65
C GLY A 179 17.66 2.90 1.23
N THR A 180 18.18 1.85 1.86
CA THR A 180 17.81 0.46 1.56
C THR A 180 16.75 -0.12 2.49
N GLN A 181 16.28 0.67 3.46
CA GLN A 181 15.26 0.24 4.45
C GLN A 181 14.31 1.37 4.82
N LEU A 182 13.17 0.97 5.39
CA LEU A 182 12.14 1.88 5.90
C LEU A 182 11.42 1.21 7.06
N SER A 183 11.16 1.94 8.15
CA SER A 183 10.31 1.40 9.21
C SER A 183 8.84 1.38 8.77
N ARG A 184 8.08 0.38 9.24
CA ARG A 184 6.65 0.27 8.92
C ARG A 184 5.84 1.41 9.51
N GLY A 185 6.26 1.93 10.65
CA GLY A 185 5.65 3.09 11.27
C GLY A 185 5.82 4.37 10.43
N ASP A 186 7.00 4.57 9.84
CA ASP A 186 7.26 5.71 8.94
C ASP A 186 6.52 5.56 7.61
N LEU A 187 6.40 4.33 7.07
CA LEU A 187 5.56 4.07 5.89
C LEU A 187 4.11 4.45 6.15
N ALA A 188 3.56 4.02 7.28
CA ALA A 188 2.18 4.32 7.65
C ALA A 188 1.95 5.84 7.76
N GLU A 189 2.85 6.55 8.44
CA GLU A 189 2.78 8.02 8.57
C GLU A 189 2.83 8.71 7.21
N PHE A 190 3.78 8.31 6.34
CA PHE A 190 3.87 8.88 5.01
C PHE A 190 2.59 8.63 4.19
N MET A 191 2.08 7.39 4.17
CA MET A 191 0.85 7.10 3.43
C MET A 191 -0.34 7.90 3.96
N LEU A 192 -0.49 8.04 5.27
CA LEU A 192 -1.56 8.87 5.85
C LEU A 192 -1.41 10.35 5.49
N SER A 193 -0.21 10.89 5.53
CA SER A 193 0.02 12.28 5.13
C SER A 193 -0.37 12.56 3.67
N GLN A 194 -0.30 11.54 2.80
CA GLN A 194 -0.64 11.65 1.39
C GLN A 194 -2.15 11.51 1.11
N VAL A 195 -2.97 11.19 2.09
CA VAL A 195 -4.42 11.07 1.87
C VAL A 195 -5.01 12.39 1.39
N ALA A 196 -4.64 13.49 2.04
CA ALA A 196 -5.10 14.84 1.70
C ALA A 196 -4.08 15.66 0.89
N ASP A 197 -2.80 15.26 0.85
CA ASP A 197 -1.75 15.98 0.14
C ASP A 197 -1.72 15.57 -1.35
N PRO A 198 -1.94 16.50 -2.31
CA PRO A 198 -1.95 16.20 -3.73
C PRO A 198 -0.56 16.09 -4.37
N THR A 199 0.52 16.34 -3.61
CA THR A 199 1.91 16.43 -4.13
C THR A 199 2.31 15.22 -4.98
N TYR A 200 1.85 14.03 -4.58
CA TYR A 200 2.18 12.78 -5.29
C TYR A 200 0.96 12.14 -5.98
N VAL A 201 -0.09 12.90 -6.27
CA VAL A 201 -1.18 12.41 -7.11
C VAL A 201 -0.64 12.07 -8.50
N ARG A 202 -0.97 10.87 -8.98
CA ARG A 202 -0.47 10.24 -10.22
C ARG A 202 1.05 10.15 -10.31
N LYS A 203 1.71 9.98 -9.15
CA LYS A 203 3.15 9.77 -9.05
C LYS A 203 3.49 8.52 -8.23
N ALA A 204 4.69 8.00 -8.46
CA ALA A 204 5.19 6.82 -7.77
C ALA A 204 6.50 7.11 -7.01
N PRO A 205 6.45 7.92 -5.92
CA PRO A 205 7.63 8.19 -5.11
C PRO A 205 8.19 6.92 -4.48
N ALA A 206 9.52 6.86 -4.39
CA ALA A 206 10.22 5.92 -3.52
C ALA A 206 10.58 6.62 -2.21
N ILE A 207 10.44 5.91 -1.08
CA ILE A 207 10.72 6.47 0.25
C ILE A 207 11.61 5.54 1.07
N SER A 208 12.44 6.12 1.95
CA SER A 208 13.32 5.37 2.87
C SER A 208 13.61 6.17 4.15
N ASN A 209 14.16 5.48 5.16
CA ASN A 209 14.81 6.12 6.30
C ASN A 209 16.29 6.38 6.01
#